data_af51a790aa73f20636ae4912cd1ea343
#
_entry.id   af51a790aa73f20636ae4912cd1ea343
#
_cell.length_a   1.000
_cell.length_b   1.000
_cell.length_c   1.000
_cell.angle_alpha   90.00
_cell.angle_beta   90.00
_cell.angle_gamma   90.00
#
_symmetry.space_group_name_H-M   'P 1'
#
loop_
_entity.id
_entity.type
_entity.pdbx_description
1 polymer ?
#
loop_
_entity_poly.entity_id
_entity_poly.type
_entity_poly.pdbx_seq_one_letter_code
_entity_poly.pdbx_strand_id
1 'polypeptide(L)'
;MVLIGATSGASGELSAELFAVGLFKGQTPEGLGDAASAAVSSGDFTGKLGETSLLYIQEGLGAPRLLLVGLGERERFGPERLRRASATVARRARNLKLREAALYLPALPEGGARAAAKAAAEGARLGLYRFDRHKSDAENHELETFWLVGDEQVLGGASEGAEVGQKAAWGTVLARDLANEPSNTATPEYLAQKAREIAERYGMEARVLDRAGIEEEGLTGLATVGRSATNEPRFIVLEHRRGGDAAPVVLIGKAVTFDSGGISIKPSGGMEDMKFDMSGGAAVLGATEAVGALDLALNVVALVPATENLPGGDAYKPGDVLRMHSGKTVEIVTTDAEGRLILADALSYARRYEPAAVVDCATLTGACHVALGDHAAGLMGNDEDLIAEVQTAGEASGERAWPLPLFDEYTEQIKGDVADLKNSGGRYGGALTAGAFLKEFADYPWAHLDIAGTAYGKKGSAYTPKGASGAPARLLVEFLLGRAA
;
A
#
# COMPACT_ATOMS: atom_id res chain seq x y z
N MET A 1 -4.01 -20.36 -2.19
CA MET A 1 -4.49 -18.97 -2.45
C MET A 1 -6.03 -18.98 -2.43
N VAL A 2 -6.70 -18.18 -1.58
CA VAL A 2 -8.18 -18.18 -1.50
C VAL A 2 -8.83 -17.70 -2.80
N LEU A 3 -9.81 -18.44 -3.29
CA LEU A 3 -10.71 -18.01 -4.37
C LEU A 3 -11.83 -17.17 -3.74
N ILE A 4 -12.09 -15.97 -4.26
CA ILE A 4 -13.20 -15.14 -3.82
C ILE A 4 -14.17 -15.00 -4.98
N GLY A 5 -15.39 -15.47 -4.81
CA GLY A 5 -16.46 -15.43 -5.82
C GLY A 5 -17.70 -14.74 -5.30
N ALA A 6 -18.53 -14.21 -6.22
CA ALA A 6 -19.86 -13.72 -5.90
C ALA A 6 -20.90 -14.65 -6.53
N THR A 7 -21.94 -15.02 -5.76
CA THR A 7 -22.99 -15.94 -6.22
C THR A 7 -24.35 -15.52 -5.69
N SER A 8 -25.38 -15.70 -6.53
CA SER A 8 -26.78 -15.64 -6.08
C SER A 8 -27.13 -16.97 -5.43
N GLY A 9 -27.63 -16.95 -4.25
CA GLY A 9 -28.14 -18.16 -3.60
C GLY A 9 -29.07 -17.75 -2.48
N ALA A 10 -30.30 -18.27 -2.51
CA ALA A 10 -31.02 -18.44 -1.27
C ALA A 10 -30.15 -19.29 -0.37
N SER A 11 -30.11 -18.98 0.93
CA SER A 11 -29.25 -19.59 1.95
C SER A 11 -29.26 -21.15 2.01
N GLY A 12 -30.01 -21.83 1.18
CA GLY A 12 -30.12 -23.29 1.12
C GLY A 12 -29.39 -23.98 -0.04
N GLU A 13 -28.94 -23.26 -1.05
CA GLU A 13 -28.29 -23.84 -2.24
C GLU A 13 -26.74 -23.82 -2.17
N LEU A 14 -26.17 -22.93 -1.34
CA LEU A 14 -24.72 -22.83 -1.16
C LEU A 14 -24.25 -23.76 -0.04
N SER A 15 -23.45 -24.76 -0.39
CA SER A 15 -22.79 -25.62 0.61
C SER A 15 -21.53 -24.91 1.12
N ALA A 16 -21.64 -24.11 2.20
CA ALA A 16 -20.53 -23.53 2.90
C ALA A 16 -20.37 -24.12 4.30
N GLU A 17 -19.17 -24.20 4.85
CA GLU A 17 -18.94 -24.67 6.21
C GLU A 17 -19.24 -23.60 7.27
N LEU A 18 -19.26 -22.33 6.86
CA LEU A 18 -19.57 -21.14 7.66
C LEU A 18 -20.34 -20.14 6.81
N PHE A 19 -21.49 -19.70 7.31
CA PHE A 19 -22.23 -18.57 6.74
C PHE A 19 -22.14 -17.37 7.67
N ALA A 20 -21.74 -16.22 7.17
CA ALA A 20 -21.58 -15.01 7.97
C ALA A 20 -22.59 -13.93 7.58
N VAL A 21 -23.15 -13.25 8.57
CA VAL A 21 -24.09 -12.13 8.38
C VAL A 21 -23.62 -10.93 9.20
N GLY A 22 -23.52 -9.79 8.53
CA GLY A 22 -23.23 -8.51 9.17
C GLY A 22 -24.46 -7.89 9.81
N LEU A 23 -24.38 -7.51 11.09
CA LEU A 23 -25.44 -6.80 11.80
C LEU A 23 -24.93 -5.47 12.36
N PHE A 24 -25.74 -4.43 12.23
CA PHE A 24 -25.47 -3.13 12.84
C PHE A 24 -25.76 -3.16 14.35
N LYS A 25 -25.19 -2.24 15.08
CA LYS A 25 -25.46 -2.05 16.50
C LYS A 25 -26.96 -1.82 16.74
N GLY A 26 -27.56 -2.66 17.59
CA GLY A 26 -28.98 -2.61 17.91
C GLY A 26 -29.91 -3.17 16.82
N GLN A 27 -29.40 -3.77 15.76
CA GLN A 27 -30.22 -4.41 14.73
C GLN A 27 -30.72 -5.77 15.19
N THR A 28 -31.99 -6.05 14.92
CA THR A 28 -32.61 -7.37 15.16
C THR A 28 -32.19 -8.36 14.06
N PRO A 29 -31.84 -9.61 14.38
CA PRO A 29 -31.37 -10.61 13.41
C PRO A 29 -32.57 -11.33 12.73
N GLU A 30 -33.36 -10.59 11.95
CA GLU A 30 -34.56 -11.14 11.29
C GLU A 30 -34.15 -12.25 10.29
N GLY A 31 -34.92 -13.35 10.32
CA GLY A 31 -34.72 -14.50 9.43
C GLY A 31 -33.51 -15.38 9.73
N LEU A 32 -32.72 -15.09 10.78
CA LEU A 32 -31.51 -15.87 11.14
C LEU A 32 -31.74 -16.92 12.19
N GLY A 33 -33.00 -17.12 12.65
CA GLY A 33 -33.40 -18.15 13.59
C GLY A 33 -33.26 -17.74 15.06
N ASP A 34 -33.76 -18.63 15.95
CA ASP A 34 -33.89 -18.37 17.39
C ASP A 34 -32.54 -18.19 18.09
N ALA A 35 -31.50 -18.91 17.64
CA ALA A 35 -30.17 -18.82 18.24
C ALA A 35 -29.56 -17.42 18.03
N ALA A 36 -29.75 -16.82 16.86
CA ALA A 36 -29.29 -15.46 16.56
C ALA A 36 -30.09 -14.43 17.37
N SER A 37 -31.39 -14.61 17.46
CA SER A 37 -32.29 -13.76 18.27
C SER A 37 -31.95 -13.84 19.76
N ALA A 38 -31.62 -15.02 20.28
CA ALA A 38 -31.18 -15.22 21.65
C ALA A 38 -29.83 -14.51 21.92
N ALA A 39 -28.84 -14.65 21.04
CA ALA A 39 -27.54 -14.01 21.18
C ALA A 39 -27.62 -12.48 21.24
N VAL A 40 -28.53 -11.88 20.45
CA VAL A 40 -28.74 -10.42 20.45
C VAL A 40 -29.54 -10.00 21.72
N SER A 41 -30.59 -10.72 22.09
CA SER A 41 -31.44 -10.36 23.23
C SER A 41 -30.76 -10.56 24.59
N SER A 42 -29.84 -11.55 24.71
CA SER A 42 -29.02 -11.74 25.92
C SER A 42 -27.90 -10.69 26.05
N GLY A 43 -27.57 -9.96 24.98
CA GLY A 43 -26.44 -9.05 24.96
C GLY A 43 -25.08 -9.71 24.67
N ASP A 44 -25.05 -11.01 24.34
CA ASP A 44 -23.83 -11.72 23.95
C ASP A 44 -23.29 -11.25 22.59
N PHE A 45 -24.17 -10.61 21.81
CA PHE A 45 -23.81 -9.92 20.58
C PHE A 45 -24.55 -8.59 20.51
N THR A 46 -23.79 -7.49 20.37
CA THR A 46 -24.33 -6.12 20.37
C THR A 46 -24.20 -5.41 19.02
N GLY A 47 -23.52 -6.01 18.05
CA GLY A 47 -23.25 -5.43 16.73
C GLY A 47 -22.11 -4.39 16.71
N LYS A 48 -21.29 -4.30 17.77
CA LYS A 48 -20.08 -3.44 17.75
C LYS A 48 -19.14 -3.87 16.63
N LEU A 49 -18.47 -2.90 16.03
CA LEU A 49 -17.57 -3.15 14.90
C LEU A 49 -16.51 -4.21 15.22
N GLY A 50 -16.50 -5.30 14.43
CA GLY A 50 -15.57 -6.42 14.58
C GLY A 50 -15.93 -7.41 15.70
N GLU A 51 -17.01 -7.20 16.46
CA GLU A 51 -17.55 -8.18 17.37
C GLU A 51 -18.04 -9.42 16.61
N THR A 52 -17.89 -10.62 17.18
CA THR A 52 -18.33 -11.85 16.53
C THR A 52 -19.04 -12.76 17.50
N SER A 53 -20.12 -13.43 17.05
CA SER A 53 -20.77 -14.53 17.76
C SER A 53 -20.90 -15.73 16.81
N LEU A 54 -20.32 -16.87 17.19
CA LEU A 54 -20.40 -18.11 16.42
C LEU A 54 -21.51 -18.98 16.98
N LEU A 55 -22.49 -19.32 16.13
CA LEU A 55 -23.63 -20.13 16.47
C LEU A 55 -23.61 -21.43 15.66
N TYR A 56 -23.95 -22.54 16.29
CA TYR A 56 -24.17 -23.83 15.61
C TYR A 56 -25.65 -23.98 15.34
N ILE A 57 -26.00 -24.17 14.08
CA ILE A 57 -27.39 -24.25 13.62
C ILE A 57 -27.66 -25.63 13.02
N GLN A 58 -28.84 -26.14 13.23
CA GLN A 58 -29.22 -27.50 12.77
C GLN A 58 -29.94 -27.45 11.43
N GLU A 59 -30.70 -26.38 11.13
CA GLU A 59 -31.50 -26.25 9.90
C GLU A 59 -31.57 -24.80 9.45
N GLY A 60 -31.72 -24.57 8.14
CA GLY A 60 -32.24 -23.31 7.56
C GLY A 60 -31.27 -22.43 6.79
N LEU A 61 -29.94 -22.56 6.90
CA LEU A 61 -29.01 -21.63 6.25
C LEU A 61 -27.99 -22.25 5.29
N GLY A 62 -28.11 -23.55 4.98
CA GLY A 62 -27.15 -24.22 4.07
C GLY A 62 -25.73 -24.36 4.62
N ALA A 63 -25.52 -24.04 5.91
CA ALA A 63 -24.24 -24.17 6.61
C ALA A 63 -24.46 -24.62 8.06
N PRO A 64 -23.58 -25.45 8.64
CA PRO A 64 -23.69 -25.89 10.04
C PRO A 64 -23.32 -24.81 11.04
N ARG A 65 -22.76 -23.69 10.60
CA ARG A 65 -22.30 -22.57 11.44
C ARG A 65 -22.77 -21.25 10.88
N LEU A 66 -23.36 -20.43 11.77
CA LEU A 66 -23.67 -19.02 11.51
C LEU A 66 -22.71 -18.14 12.31
N LEU A 67 -22.04 -17.22 11.65
CA LEU A 67 -21.21 -16.20 12.27
C LEU A 67 -21.90 -14.84 12.18
N LEU A 68 -22.32 -14.29 13.29
CA LEU A 68 -22.71 -12.90 13.36
C LEU A 68 -21.44 -12.05 13.43
N VAL A 69 -21.34 -10.99 12.59
CA VAL A 69 -20.24 -10.03 12.60
C VAL A 69 -20.78 -8.62 12.75
N GLY A 70 -20.26 -7.88 13.72
CA GLY A 70 -20.68 -6.51 14.00
C GLY A 70 -20.16 -5.51 12.98
N LEU A 71 -21.07 -4.72 12.39
CA LEU A 71 -20.78 -3.63 11.44
C LEU A 71 -20.65 -2.26 12.14
N GLY A 72 -20.97 -2.20 13.43
CA GLY A 72 -21.01 -0.95 14.19
C GLY A 72 -22.25 -0.10 13.90
N GLU A 73 -22.12 1.21 14.03
CA GLU A 73 -23.22 2.16 13.80
C GLU A 73 -23.52 2.31 12.31
N ARG A 74 -24.81 2.28 11.95
CA ARG A 74 -25.29 2.28 10.55
C ARG A 74 -24.86 3.55 9.80
N GLU A 75 -24.89 4.70 10.46
CA GLU A 75 -24.56 6.00 9.91
C GLU A 75 -23.08 6.14 9.51
N ARG A 76 -22.25 5.29 10.07
CA ARG A 76 -20.81 5.23 9.81
C ARG A 76 -20.41 4.06 8.91
N PHE A 77 -21.39 3.35 8.34
CA PHE A 77 -21.12 2.19 7.48
C PHE A 77 -20.65 2.63 6.10
N GLY A 78 -19.61 1.98 5.63
CA GLY A 78 -19.00 2.23 4.32
C GLY A 78 -17.98 1.14 3.97
N PRO A 79 -17.26 1.30 2.83
CA PRO A 79 -16.33 0.28 2.34
C PRO A 79 -15.30 -0.17 3.38
N GLU A 80 -14.74 0.75 4.15
CA GLU A 80 -13.73 0.43 5.16
C GLU A 80 -14.28 -0.48 6.28
N ARG A 81 -15.50 -0.26 6.76
CA ARG A 81 -16.11 -1.12 7.78
C ARG A 81 -16.46 -2.49 7.23
N LEU A 82 -16.89 -2.56 5.98
CA LEU A 82 -17.15 -3.84 5.29
C LEU A 82 -15.85 -4.61 5.07
N ARG A 83 -14.77 -3.95 4.68
CA ARG A 83 -13.43 -4.53 4.56
C ARG A 83 -12.98 -5.17 5.87
N ARG A 84 -13.17 -4.47 7.00
CA ARG A 84 -12.87 -5.00 8.35
C ARG A 84 -13.73 -6.19 8.74
N ALA A 85 -15.02 -6.12 8.46
CA ALA A 85 -15.96 -7.21 8.76
C ALA A 85 -15.59 -8.47 7.95
N SER A 86 -15.37 -8.33 6.65
CA SER A 86 -14.97 -9.43 5.76
C SER A 86 -13.66 -10.08 6.20
N ALA A 87 -12.65 -9.27 6.57
CA ALA A 87 -11.39 -9.77 7.11
C ALA A 87 -11.59 -10.56 8.41
N THR A 88 -12.48 -10.09 9.28
CA THR A 88 -12.81 -10.77 10.54
C THR A 88 -13.45 -12.14 10.26
N VAL A 89 -14.38 -12.22 9.31
CA VAL A 89 -15.01 -13.47 8.88
C VAL A 89 -13.98 -14.43 8.32
N ALA A 90 -13.16 -13.98 7.36
CA ALA A 90 -12.15 -14.82 6.71
C ALA A 90 -11.13 -15.38 7.73
N ARG A 91 -10.65 -14.55 8.66
CA ARG A 91 -9.75 -15.00 9.73
C ARG A 91 -10.43 -15.99 10.69
N ARG A 92 -11.72 -15.75 11.01
CA ARG A 92 -12.46 -16.67 11.88
C ARG A 92 -12.63 -18.02 11.22
N ALA A 93 -12.97 -18.07 9.94
CA ALA A 93 -13.07 -19.31 9.16
C ALA A 93 -11.73 -20.07 9.15
N ARG A 94 -10.62 -19.39 8.85
CA ARG A 94 -9.28 -20.00 8.89
C ARG A 94 -8.92 -20.54 10.27
N ASN A 95 -9.19 -19.79 11.33
CA ASN A 95 -8.89 -20.22 12.72
C ASN A 95 -9.72 -21.42 13.16
N LEU A 96 -10.90 -21.61 12.59
CA LEU A 96 -11.73 -22.81 12.73
C LEU A 96 -11.31 -23.96 11.82
N LYS A 97 -10.26 -23.76 11.02
CA LYS A 97 -9.71 -24.72 10.03
C LYS A 97 -10.76 -25.14 8.99
N LEU A 98 -11.57 -24.18 8.53
CA LEU A 98 -12.57 -24.41 7.49
C LEU A 98 -11.97 -24.17 6.11
N ARG A 99 -12.49 -24.89 5.11
CA ARG A 99 -12.06 -24.73 3.71
C ARG A 99 -12.91 -23.71 2.97
N GLU A 100 -14.19 -23.58 3.36
CA GLU A 100 -15.13 -22.69 2.69
C GLU A 100 -15.89 -21.83 3.69
N ALA A 101 -16.08 -20.56 3.34
CA ALA A 101 -16.91 -19.62 4.09
C ALA A 101 -17.69 -18.72 3.14
N ALA A 102 -18.85 -18.27 3.58
CA ALA A 102 -19.70 -17.32 2.85
C ALA A 102 -20.01 -16.11 3.71
N LEU A 103 -20.03 -14.93 3.09
CA LEU A 103 -20.47 -13.68 3.70
C LEU A 103 -21.66 -13.14 2.93
N TYR A 104 -22.81 -12.94 3.61
CA TYR A 104 -23.92 -12.19 3.04
C TYR A 104 -23.47 -10.73 2.83
N LEU A 105 -23.50 -10.29 1.57
CA LEU A 105 -22.98 -8.98 1.16
C LEU A 105 -23.99 -7.88 1.53
N PRO A 106 -23.71 -7.03 2.51
CA PRO A 106 -24.59 -5.93 2.85
C PRO A 106 -24.51 -4.84 1.79
N ALA A 107 -25.64 -4.21 1.50
CA ALA A 107 -25.68 -3.06 0.61
C ALA A 107 -24.88 -1.88 1.22
N LEU A 108 -24.06 -1.22 0.41
CA LEU A 108 -23.43 0.04 0.78
C LEU A 108 -24.36 1.21 0.45
N PRO A 109 -24.30 2.31 1.24
CA PRO A 109 -25.06 3.52 0.93
C PRO A 109 -24.68 4.13 -0.43
N GLU A 110 -23.41 4.01 -0.82
CA GLU A 110 -22.87 4.53 -2.07
C GLU A 110 -22.09 3.43 -2.82
N GLY A 111 -22.07 3.49 -4.15
CA GLY A 111 -21.31 2.58 -5.01
C GLY A 111 -21.89 1.18 -5.21
N GLY A 112 -23.02 0.88 -4.55
CA GLY A 112 -23.79 -0.34 -4.78
C GLY A 112 -23.05 -1.65 -4.54
N ALA A 113 -23.46 -2.71 -5.22
CA ALA A 113 -22.94 -4.06 -5.07
C ALA A 113 -21.47 -4.21 -5.52
N ARG A 114 -21.05 -3.49 -6.56
CA ARG A 114 -19.68 -3.48 -7.07
C ARG A 114 -18.70 -3.00 -5.98
N ALA A 115 -18.97 -1.85 -5.37
CA ALA A 115 -18.13 -1.30 -4.30
C ALA A 115 -18.13 -2.18 -3.05
N ALA A 116 -19.30 -2.75 -2.69
CA ALA A 116 -19.41 -3.67 -1.57
C ALA A 116 -18.57 -4.94 -1.78
N ALA A 117 -18.70 -5.58 -2.94
CA ALA A 117 -17.95 -6.78 -3.27
C ALA A 117 -16.44 -6.52 -3.35
N LYS A 118 -16.01 -5.36 -3.91
CA LYS A 118 -14.62 -4.94 -3.90
C LYS A 118 -14.06 -4.85 -2.49
N ALA A 119 -14.73 -4.09 -1.61
CA ALA A 119 -14.28 -3.93 -0.22
C ALA A 119 -14.27 -5.25 0.56
N ALA A 120 -15.27 -6.11 0.36
CA ALA A 120 -15.33 -7.42 0.99
C ALA A 120 -14.22 -8.34 0.50
N ALA A 121 -13.94 -8.37 -0.81
CA ALA A 121 -12.87 -9.18 -1.39
C ALA A 121 -11.48 -8.73 -0.89
N GLU A 122 -11.21 -7.42 -0.89
CA GLU A 122 -10.00 -6.87 -0.31
C GLU A 122 -9.84 -7.30 1.15
N GLY A 123 -10.89 -7.11 1.95
CA GLY A 123 -10.88 -7.46 3.36
C GLY A 123 -10.59 -8.93 3.61
N ALA A 124 -11.28 -9.83 2.91
CA ALA A 124 -11.07 -11.28 3.04
C ALA A 124 -9.62 -11.65 2.70
N ARG A 125 -9.11 -11.18 1.57
CA ARG A 125 -7.76 -11.48 1.11
C ARG A 125 -6.69 -10.96 2.06
N LEU A 126 -6.78 -9.67 2.43
CA LEU A 126 -5.81 -9.02 3.30
C LEU A 126 -5.87 -9.54 4.74
N GLY A 127 -7.06 -9.94 5.22
CA GLY A 127 -7.25 -10.54 6.53
C GLY A 127 -6.61 -11.92 6.68
N LEU A 128 -6.43 -12.65 5.59
CA LEU A 128 -5.79 -13.96 5.55
C LEU A 128 -4.26 -13.89 5.44
N TYR A 129 -3.70 -12.72 5.14
CA TYR A 129 -2.26 -12.55 4.98
C TYR A 129 -1.48 -12.93 6.23
N ARG A 130 -0.39 -13.66 6.04
CA ARG A 130 0.65 -13.97 7.04
C ARG A 130 2.01 -13.92 6.37
N PHE A 131 2.99 -13.47 7.12
CA PHE A 131 4.40 -13.57 6.73
C PHE A 131 5.10 -14.53 7.69
N ASP A 132 5.21 -15.78 7.30
CA ASP A 132 5.73 -16.88 8.12
C ASP A 132 6.73 -17.79 7.36
N ARG A 133 7.15 -17.36 6.16
CA ARG A 133 8.02 -18.17 5.28
C ARG A 133 9.39 -18.50 5.85
N HIS A 134 9.83 -17.77 6.88
CA HIS A 134 11.07 -18.03 7.59
C HIS A 134 10.88 -18.86 8.88
N LYS A 135 9.65 -19.32 9.17
CA LYS A 135 9.36 -20.16 10.30
C LYS A 135 9.36 -21.63 9.92
N SER A 136 9.99 -22.47 10.74
CA SER A 136 10.03 -23.93 10.54
C SER A 136 8.69 -24.62 10.85
N ASP A 137 7.83 -23.97 11.64
CA ASP A 137 6.54 -24.48 12.14
C ASP A 137 5.33 -23.71 11.58
N ALA A 138 5.46 -23.16 10.37
CA ALA A 138 4.37 -22.42 9.72
C ALA A 138 3.11 -23.29 9.58
N GLU A 139 1.97 -22.79 10.06
CA GLU A 139 0.68 -23.46 9.87
C GLU A 139 0.24 -23.41 8.42
N ASN A 140 -0.01 -24.59 7.82
CA ASN A 140 -0.35 -24.73 6.40
C ASN A 140 -1.85 -24.76 6.10
N HIS A 141 -2.72 -24.40 7.08
CA HIS A 141 -4.15 -24.38 6.80
C HIS A 141 -4.55 -23.08 6.08
N GLU A 142 -5.13 -23.21 4.89
CA GLU A 142 -5.66 -22.10 4.10
C GLU A 142 -7.17 -22.26 3.90
N LEU A 143 -7.89 -21.13 3.96
CA LEU A 143 -9.25 -21.05 3.45
C LEU A 143 -9.17 -21.13 1.92
N GLU A 144 -9.89 -22.08 1.30
CA GLU A 144 -9.84 -22.31 -0.14
C GLU A 144 -10.78 -21.38 -0.89
N THR A 145 -12.01 -21.23 -0.37
CA THR A 145 -13.04 -20.40 -1.01
C THR A 145 -13.73 -19.48 -0.03
N PHE A 146 -13.95 -18.25 -0.48
CA PHE A 146 -14.73 -17.24 0.24
C PHE A 146 -15.82 -16.68 -0.67
N TRP A 147 -17.08 -17.02 -0.40
CA TRP A 147 -18.22 -16.62 -1.19
C TRP A 147 -18.82 -15.30 -0.71
N LEU A 148 -19.07 -14.38 -1.61
CA LEU A 148 -19.91 -13.21 -1.41
C LEU A 148 -21.31 -13.56 -1.91
N VAL A 149 -22.27 -13.59 -1.02
CA VAL A 149 -23.64 -14.08 -1.28
C VAL A 149 -24.62 -12.92 -1.17
N GLY A 150 -25.59 -12.88 -2.06
CA GLY A 150 -26.67 -11.87 -2.02
C GLY A 150 -27.78 -12.20 -2.98
N ASP A 151 -28.85 -11.39 -2.95
CA ASP A 151 -29.95 -11.48 -3.91
C ASP A 151 -29.49 -11.00 -5.29
N GLU A 152 -30.14 -11.43 -6.38
CA GLU A 152 -29.76 -11.05 -7.75
C GLU A 152 -29.64 -9.52 -7.95
N GLN A 153 -30.50 -8.74 -7.27
CA GLN A 153 -30.43 -7.27 -7.31
C GLN A 153 -29.20 -6.70 -6.60
N VAL A 154 -28.72 -7.40 -5.56
CA VAL A 154 -27.52 -7.01 -4.81
C VAL A 154 -26.23 -7.46 -5.52
N LEU A 155 -26.32 -8.46 -6.40
CA LEU A 155 -25.17 -9.03 -7.09
C LEU A 155 -24.82 -8.37 -8.43
N GLY A 156 -25.64 -7.45 -8.92
CA GLY A 156 -25.32 -6.67 -10.13
C GLY A 156 -23.96 -5.97 -10.01
N GLY A 157 -22.96 -6.40 -10.78
CA GLY A 157 -21.58 -5.89 -10.71
C GLY A 157 -20.73 -6.44 -9.55
N ALA A 158 -21.26 -7.31 -8.67
CA ALA A 158 -20.50 -7.86 -7.55
C ALA A 158 -19.32 -8.73 -7.99
N SER A 159 -19.47 -9.52 -9.05
CA SER A 159 -18.39 -10.34 -9.59
C SER A 159 -17.22 -9.48 -10.08
N GLU A 160 -17.50 -8.40 -10.81
CA GLU A 160 -16.50 -7.44 -11.27
C GLU A 160 -15.84 -6.73 -10.08
N GLY A 161 -16.64 -6.28 -9.11
CA GLY A 161 -16.13 -5.67 -7.89
C GLY A 161 -15.20 -6.60 -7.10
N ALA A 162 -15.60 -7.87 -6.94
CA ALA A 162 -14.79 -8.87 -6.26
C ALA A 162 -13.45 -9.13 -7.00
N GLU A 163 -13.47 -9.18 -8.33
CA GLU A 163 -12.26 -9.33 -9.15
C GLU A 163 -11.31 -8.13 -8.95
N VAL A 164 -11.82 -6.91 -9.06
CA VAL A 164 -11.01 -5.69 -8.83
C VAL A 164 -10.42 -5.69 -7.42
N GLY A 165 -11.23 -6.00 -6.40
CA GLY A 165 -10.77 -6.05 -5.01
C GLY A 165 -9.70 -7.11 -4.77
N GLN A 166 -9.82 -8.29 -5.37
CA GLN A 166 -8.79 -9.34 -5.29
C GLN A 166 -7.48 -8.90 -5.91
N LYS A 167 -7.53 -8.31 -7.11
CA LYS A 167 -6.33 -7.88 -7.84
C LYS A 167 -5.62 -6.73 -7.12
N ALA A 168 -6.35 -5.75 -6.60
CA ALA A 168 -5.79 -4.70 -5.75
C ALA A 168 -5.15 -5.25 -4.46
N ALA A 169 -5.79 -6.25 -3.85
CA ALA A 169 -5.25 -6.92 -2.67
C ALA A 169 -4.00 -7.75 -2.98
N TRP A 170 -3.86 -8.35 -4.18
CA TRP A 170 -2.63 -9.03 -4.60
C TRP A 170 -1.44 -8.09 -4.61
N GLY A 171 -1.58 -6.90 -5.20
CA GLY A 171 -0.55 -5.89 -5.17
C GLY A 171 -0.16 -5.48 -3.76
N THR A 172 -1.16 -5.33 -2.85
CA THR A 172 -0.89 -5.05 -1.44
C THR A 172 -0.17 -6.20 -0.74
N VAL A 173 -0.51 -7.46 -1.06
CA VAL A 173 0.18 -8.65 -0.52
C VAL A 173 1.63 -8.69 -1.00
N LEU A 174 1.88 -8.43 -2.29
CA LEU A 174 3.24 -8.31 -2.80
C LEU A 174 4.03 -7.22 -2.07
N ALA A 175 3.46 -6.03 -1.91
CA ALA A 175 4.10 -4.94 -1.17
C ALA A 175 4.45 -5.34 0.28
N ARG A 176 3.54 -6.05 0.96
CA ARG A 176 3.80 -6.61 2.30
C ARG A 176 4.90 -7.65 2.30
N ASP A 177 4.90 -8.55 1.34
CA ASP A 177 5.92 -9.59 1.22
C ASP A 177 7.31 -8.98 1.05
N LEU A 178 7.44 -8.01 0.14
CA LEU A 178 8.71 -7.32 -0.11
C LEU A 178 9.22 -6.58 1.13
N ALA A 179 8.34 -5.81 1.80
CA ALA A 179 8.75 -4.98 2.94
C ALA A 179 8.89 -5.78 4.27
N ASN A 180 8.31 -6.97 4.38
CA ASN A 180 8.53 -7.84 5.53
C ASN A 180 9.80 -8.70 5.40
N GLU A 181 10.28 -8.94 4.18
CA GLU A 181 11.53 -9.67 4.00
C GLU A 181 12.69 -9.02 4.76
N PRO A 182 13.59 -9.79 5.36
CA PRO A 182 14.81 -9.26 5.93
C PRO A 182 15.73 -8.72 4.81
N SER A 183 16.49 -7.66 5.10
CA SER A 183 17.31 -6.95 4.10
C SER A 183 18.44 -7.81 3.50
N ASN A 184 18.85 -8.89 4.17
CA ASN A 184 19.76 -9.87 3.57
C ASN A 184 19.10 -10.72 2.47
N THR A 185 17.77 -10.68 2.34
CA THR A 185 16.98 -11.28 1.25
C THR A 185 16.47 -10.20 0.30
N ALA A 186 15.78 -9.18 0.82
CA ALA A 186 15.24 -8.07 0.05
C ALA A 186 16.32 -7.04 -0.30
N THR A 187 17.27 -7.44 -1.15
CA THR A 187 18.31 -6.56 -1.71
C THR A 187 17.79 -5.76 -2.90
N PRO A 188 18.50 -4.72 -3.40
CA PRO A 188 18.11 -4.01 -4.61
C PRO A 188 17.93 -4.95 -5.83
N GLU A 189 18.78 -5.97 -5.97
CA GLU A 189 18.65 -6.96 -7.06
C GLU A 189 17.43 -7.87 -6.88
N TYR A 190 17.06 -8.22 -5.63
CA TYR A 190 15.84 -8.97 -5.37
C TYR A 190 14.59 -8.21 -5.83
N LEU A 191 14.54 -6.88 -5.57
CA LEU A 191 13.44 -6.03 -6.07
C LEU A 191 13.43 -5.95 -7.60
N ALA A 192 14.62 -5.84 -8.22
CA ALA A 192 14.76 -5.85 -9.68
C ALA A 192 14.28 -7.16 -10.29
N GLN A 193 14.58 -8.30 -9.65
CA GLN A 193 14.07 -9.61 -10.09
C GLN A 193 12.54 -9.66 -10.01
N LYS A 194 11.94 -9.19 -8.89
CA LYS A 194 10.47 -9.13 -8.76
C LYS A 194 9.82 -8.24 -9.80
N ALA A 195 10.45 -7.14 -10.15
CA ALA A 195 9.98 -6.29 -11.24
C ALA A 195 10.00 -7.02 -12.61
N ARG A 196 11.05 -7.78 -12.91
CA ARG A 196 11.11 -8.60 -14.14
C ARG A 196 10.03 -9.68 -14.15
N GLU A 197 9.77 -10.34 -13.01
CA GLU A 197 8.69 -11.34 -12.87
C GLU A 197 7.31 -10.72 -13.12
N ILE A 198 7.05 -9.50 -12.65
CA ILE A 198 5.82 -8.74 -12.92
C ILE A 198 5.71 -8.44 -14.42
N ALA A 199 6.79 -7.92 -15.01
CA ALA A 199 6.82 -7.55 -16.43
C ALA A 199 6.55 -8.75 -17.33
N GLU A 200 7.21 -9.89 -17.08
CA GLU A 200 7.01 -11.13 -17.82
C GLU A 200 5.56 -11.63 -17.71
N ARG A 201 5.01 -11.63 -16.50
CA ARG A 201 3.63 -12.12 -16.22
C ARG A 201 2.55 -11.33 -16.94
N TYR A 202 2.72 -10.01 -17.06
CA TYR A 202 1.68 -9.11 -17.57
C TYR A 202 2.05 -8.45 -18.91
N GLY A 203 3.15 -8.86 -19.55
CA GLY A 203 3.57 -8.32 -20.83
C GLY A 203 3.94 -6.83 -20.78
N MET A 204 4.60 -6.42 -19.70
CA MET A 204 5.13 -5.07 -19.53
C MET A 204 6.59 -5.00 -20.01
N GLU A 205 7.08 -3.80 -20.31
CA GLU A 205 8.49 -3.57 -20.53
C GLU A 205 9.21 -3.34 -19.20
N ALA A 206 10.34 -4.04 -18.98
CA ALA A 206 11.19 -3.86 -17.81
C ALA A 206 12.60 -3.45 -18.22
N ARG A 207 13.08 -2.34 -17.67
CA ARG A 207 14.47 -1.89 -17.77
C ARG A 207 15.04 -1.75 -16.36
N VAL A 208 16.18 -2.38 -16.12
CA VAL A 208 16.89 -2.29 -14.84
C VAL A 208 18.30 -1.81 -15.12
N LEU A 209 18.64 -0.64 -14.57
CA LEU A 209 19.99 -0.11 -14.60
C LEU A 209 20.78 -0.67 -13.42
N ASP A 210 21.94 -1.20 -13.69
CA ASP A 210 22.96 -1.52 -12.72
C ASP A 210 23.79 -0.28 -12.36
N ARG A 211 24.83 -0.44 -11.53
CA ARG A 211 25.70 0.68 -11.15
C ARG A 211 26.24 1.47 -12.35
N ALA A 212 26.73 0.77 -13.37
CA ALA A 212 27.29 1.41 -14.55
C ALA A 212 26.23 2.21 -15.33
N GLY A 213 25.04 1.63 -15.52
CA GLY A 213 23.92 2.31 -16.15
C GLY A 213 23.38 3.50 -15.33
N ILE A 214 23.40 3.41 -14.00
CA ILE A 214 23.03 4.51 -13.09
C ILE A 214 24.01 5.68 -13.23
N GLU A 215 25.31 5.40 -13.32
CA GLU A 215 26.37 6.40 -13.50
C GLU A 215 26.29 7.01 -14.90
N GLU A 216 26.08 6.22 -15.94
CA GLU A 216 25.92 6.69 -17.35
C GLU A 216 24.71 7.61 -17.50
N GLU A 217 23.59 7.29 -16.86
CA GLU A 217 22.38 8.14 -16.87
C GLU A 217 22.53 9.37 -15.95
N GLY A 218 23.61 9.49 -15.18
CA GLY A 218 23.85 10.62 -14.28
C GLY A 218 22.95 10.66 -13.05
N LEU A 219 22.42 9.52 -12.60
CA LEU A 219 21.60 9.39 -11.38
C LEU A 219 22.50 9.45 -10.13
N THR A 220 23.11 10.61 -9.93
CA THR A 220 24.21 10.83 -8.98
C THR A 220 23.78 10.60 -7.52
N GLY A 221 22.55 10.97 -7.16
CA GLY A 221 22.02 10.74 -5.81
C GLY A 221 21.97 9.25 -5.49
N LEU A 222 21.41 8.45 -6.41
CA LEU A 222 21.32 7.00 -6.27
C LEU A 222 22.71 6.33 -6.25
N ALA A 223 23.58 6.71 -7.20
CA ALA A 223 24.95 6.22 -7.25
C ALA A 223 25.73 6.51 -5.96
N THR A 224 25.56 7.72 -5.41
CA THR A 224 26.28 8.18 -4.22
C THR A 224 25.80 7.50 -2.95
N VAL A 225 24.48 7.39 -2.75
CA VAL A 225 23.91 6.73 -1.57
C VAL A 225 24.33 5.26 -1.52
N GLY A 226 24.27 4.55 -2.64
CA GLY A 226 24.61 3.12 -2.73
C GLY A 226 26.13 2.82 -2.83
N ARG A 227 26.98 3.83 -2.78
CA ARG A 227 28.41 3.67 -3.11
C ARG A 227 29.15 2.74 -2.17
N SER A 228 28.84 2.77 -0.87
CA SER A 228 29.51 1.96 0.15
C SER A 228 28.86 0.60 0.39
N ALA A 229 27.71 0.33 -0.22
CA ALA A 229 27.00 -0.94 -0.04
C ALA A 229 27.62 -2.06 -0.89
N THR A 230 27.68 -3.27 -0.33
CA THR A 230 28.07 -4.47 -1.08
C THR A 230 26.99 -4.88 -2.09
N ASN A 231 25.71 -4.72 -1.72
CA ASN A 231 24.60 -4.89 -2.62
C ASN A 231 24.49 -3.64 -3.50
N GLU A 232 24.83 -3.78 -4.79
CA GLU A 232 24.82 -2.67 -5.72
C GLU A 232 23.44 -2.05 -5.90
N PRO A 233 23.35 -0.73 -6.10
CA PRO A 233 22.09 -0.07 -6.39
C PRO A 233 21.49 -0.57 -7.72
N ARG A 234 20.17 -0.45 -7.85
CA ARG A 234 19.40 -0.71 -9.07
C ARG A 234 18.43 0.45 -9.30
N PHE A 235 18.33 0.89 -10.53
CA PHE A 235 17.24 1.77 -10.93
C PHE A 235 16.28 0.97 -11.80
N ILE A 236 15.07 0.71 -11.26
CA ILE A 236 14.08 -0.18 -11.86
C ILE A 236 13.04 0.66 -12.57
N VAL A 237 12.76 0.33 -13.83
CA VAL A 237 11.74 0.95 -14.67
C VAL A 237 10.82 -0.15 -15.15
N LEU A 238 9.51 0.00 -14.91
CA LEU A 238 8.46 -0.84 -15.51
C LEU A 238 7.50 0.04 -16.30
N GLU A 239 7.12 -0.40 -17.50
CA GLU A 239 6.19 0.34 -18.36
C GLU A 239 5.02 -0.54 -18.76
N HIS A 240 3.83 -0.16 -18.32
CA HIS A 240 2.55 -0.70 -18.77
C HIS A 240 1.97 0.25 -19.82
N ARG A 241 1.82 -0.23 -21.06
CA ARG A 241 1.40 0.59 -22.20
C ARG A 241 0.07 0.06 -22.76
N ARG A 242 -1.06 0.54 -22.20
CA ARG A 242 -2.42 0.18 -22.59
C ARG A 242 -3.30 1.39 -22.86
N GLY A 243 -2.77 2.61 -22.70
CA GLY A 243 -3.49 3.88 -22.89
C GLY A 243 -3.29 4.52 -24.28
N GLY A 244 -2.76 3.76 -25.26
CA GLY A 244 -2.48 4.32 -26.59
C GLY A 244 -1.48 5.50 -26.53
N ASP A 245 -1.82 6.62 -27.17
CA ASP A 245 -0.96 7.81 -27.25
C ASP A 245 -1.10 8.75 -26.04
N ALA A 246 -1.88 8.38 -25.01
CA ALA A 246 -2.04 9.21 -23.83
C ALA A 246 -0.72 9.34 -23.04
N ALA A 247 -0.48 10.53 -22.48
CA ALA A 247 0.67 10.75 -21.59
C ALA A 247 0.58 9.83 -20.36
N PRO A 248 1.68 9.22 -19.91
CA PRO A 248 1.64 8.25 -18.82
C PRO A 248 1.44 8.91 -17.46
N VAL A 249 0.91 8.13 -16.53
CA VAL A 249 1.04 8.37 -15.09
C VAL A 249 2.33 7.71 -14.62
N VAL A 250 3.18 8.47 -13.92
CA VAL A 250 4.42 7.94 -13.36
C VAL A 250 4.26 7.72 -11.86
N LEU A 251 4.59 6.53 -11.40
CA LEU A 251 4.66 6.18 -9.98
C LEU A 251 6.14 6.04 -9.58
N ILE A 252 6.56 6.73 -8.52
CA ILE A 252 7.93 6.64 -8.01
C ILE A 252 7.91 6.09 -6.58
N GLY A 253 8.77 5.11 -6.28
CA GLY A 253 8.82 4.52 -4.95
C GLY A 253 10.23 4.47 -4.36
N LYS A 254 10.45 5.13 -3.20
CA LYS A 254 11.70 4.98 -2.45
C LYS A 254 11.92 3.51 -2.09
N ALA A 255 13.11 2.97 -2.42
CA ALA A 255 13.45 1.59 -2.13
C ALA A 255 14.84 1.47 -1.46
N VAL A 256 14.99 2.08 -0.28
CA VAL A 256 16.16 1.86 0.56
C VAL A 256 15.97 0.56 1.34
N THR A 257 16.60 -0.53 0.87
CA THR A 257 16.36 -1.89 1.40
C THR A 257 16.93 -2.09 2.80
N PHE A 258 17.88 -1.28 3.21
CA PHE A 258 18.28 -1.08 4.59
C PHE A 258 18.87 0.32 4.79
N ASP A 259 18.36 1.03 5.78
CA ASP A 259 18.83 2.38 6.13
C ASP A 259 19.48 2.43 7.51
N SER A 260 20.79 2.47 7.54
CA SER A 260 21.56 2.69 8.79
C SER A 260 21.74 4.18 9.12
N GLY A 261 21.35 5.10 8.20
CA GLY A 261 21.69 6.50 8.24
C GLY A 261 23.03 6.83 7.58
N GLY A 262 23.79 5.83 7.16
CA GLY A 262 25.14 6.02 6.62
C GLY A 262 26.13 6.52 7.68
N ILE A 263 26.98 7.49 7.34
CA ILE A 263 27.93 8.11 8.30
C ILE A 263 27.19 8.86 9.43
N SER A 264 26.03 9.47 9.16
CA SER A 264 25.13 10.02 10.16
C SER A 264 24.28 8.91 10.79
N ILE A 265 24.95 7.96 11.49
CA ILE A 265 24.39 6.69 11.92
C ILE A 265 23.20 6.84 12.85
N LYS A 266 22.14 6.07 12.62
CA LYS A 266 20.95 6.00 13.47
C LYS A 266 21.27 5.35 14.83
N PRO A 267 20.52 5.69 15.89
CA PRO A 267 20.56 4.92 17.14
C PRO A 267 20.24 3.44 16.89
N SER A 268 20.88 2.53 17.66
CA SER A 268 20.68 1.07 17.50
C SER A 268 19.24 0.63 17.79
N GLY A 269 18.52 1.30 18.70
CA GLY A 269 17.14 0.94 19.05
C GLY A 269 16.18 1.24 17.92
N GLY A 270 15.57 0.17 17.35
CA GLY A 270 14.65 0.26 16.21
C GLY A 270 15.33 0.27 14.84
N MET A 271 16.66 0.12 14.77
CA MET A 271 17.36 0.03 13.49
C MET A 271 17.00 -1.25 12.74
N GLU A 272 16.62 -2.33 13.42
CA GLU A 272 16.13 -3.57 12.83
C GLU A 272 14.85 -3.38 12.00
N ASP A 273 14.05 -2.36 12.30
CA ASP A 273 12.86 -2.01 11.55
C ASP A 273 13.22 -1.27 10.24
N MET A 274 14.45 -0.78 10.06
CA MET A 274 14.87 -0.03 8.86
C MET A 274 14.91 -0.86 7.56
N LYS A 275 14.65 -2.16 7.64
CA LYS A 275 14.35 -3.02 6.49
C LYS A 275 13.07 -2.59 5.75
N PHE A 276 12.16 -1.88 6.40
CA PHE A 276 10.91 -1.39 5.78
C PHE A 276 11.09 -0.07 5.01
N ASP A 277 12.28 0.54 5.01
CA ASP A 277 12.54 1.82 4.35
C ASP A 277 12.49 1.75 2.80
N MET A 278 12.16 0.59 2.29
CA MET A 278 11.85 0.29 0.89
C MET A 278 10.34 0.17 0.61
N SER A 279 9.49 0.49 1.59
CA SER A 279 8.03 0.30 1.46
C SER A 279 7.40 1.11 0.34
N GLY A 280 7.97 2.28 0.00
CA GLY A 280 7.53 3.07 -1.15
C GLY A 280 7.70 2.31 -2.46
N GLY A 281 8.90 1.77 -2.70
CA GLY A 281 9.18 0.94 -3.88
C GLY A 281 8.36 -0.35 -3.90
N ALA A 282 8.17 -0.99 -2.74
CA ALA A 282 7.32 -2.16 -2.61
C ALA A 282 5.86 -1.86 -2.98
N ALA A 283 5.33 -0.71 -2.54
CA ALA A 283 3.97 -0.29 -2.86
C ALA A 283 3.80 0.02 -4.36
N VAL A 284 4.79 0.67 -4.97
CA VAL A 284 4.79 0.94 -6.43
C VAL A 284 4.84 -0.37 -7.23
N LEU A 285 5.71 -1.31 -6.88
CA LEU A 285 5.74 -2.64 -7.52
C LEU A 285 4.42 -3.38 -7.33
N GLY A 286 3.84 -3.33 -6.12
CA GLY A 286 2.53 -3.92 -5.84
C GLY A 286 1.40 -3.27 -6.64
N ALA A 287 1.37 -1.95 -6.73
CA ALA A 287 0.39 -1.24 -7.56
C ALA A 287 0.56 -1.59 -9.05
N THR A 288 1.80 -1.70 -9.53
CA THR A 288 2.10 -2.09 -10.91
C THR A 288 1.66 -3.53 -11.21
N GLU A 289 1.82 -4.47 -10.26
CA GLU A 289 1.27 -5.82 -10.40
C GLU A 289 -0.26 -5.80 -10.53
N ALA A 290 -0.94 -4.98 -9.71
CA ALA A 290 -2.40 -4.86 -9.79
C ALA A 290 -2.86 -4.23 -11.11
N VAL A 291 -2.15 -3.20 -11.61
CA VAL A 291 -2.37 -2.59 -12.92
C VAL A 291 -2.31 -3.63 -14.04
N GLY A 292 -1.26 -4.47 -14.04
CA GLY A 292 -1.11 -5.53 -15.01
C GLY A 292 -2.19 -6.61 -14.90
N ALA A 293 -2.51 -7.03 -13.67
CA ALA A 293 -3.55 -8.01 -13.43
C ALA A 293 -4.95 -7.52 -13.87
N LEU A 294 -5.21 -6.21 -13.73
CA LEU A 294 -6.45 -5.55 -14.17
C LEU A 294 -6.45 -5.22 -15.67
N ASP A 295 -5.28 -5.28 -16.32
CA ASP A 295 -5.06 -4.83 -17.70
C ASP A 295 -5.65 -3.43 -17.95
N LEU A 296 -5.31 -2.48 -17.05
CA LEU A 296 -5.89 -1.13 -17.07
C LEU A 296 -5.57 -0.41 -18.38
N ALA A 297 -6.57 0.24 -18.98
CA ALA A 297 -6.45 1.00 -20.22
C ALA A 297 -5.73 2.36 -19.99
N LEU A 298 -4.53 2.33 -19.41
CA LEU A 298 -3.67 3.46 -19.10
C LEU A 298 -2.22 3.19 -19.51
N ASN A 299 -1.46 4.26 -19.71
CA ASN A 299 -0.01 4.18 -19.72
C ASN A 299 0.51 4.49 -18.30
N VAL A 300 1.20 3.55 -17.70
CA VAL A 300 1.76 3.68 -16.35
C VAL A 300 3.24 3.35 -16.39
N VAL A 301 4.07 4.23 -15.81
CA VAL A 301 5.50 4.02 -15.64
C VAL A 301 5.81 3.94 -14.15
N ALA A 302 6.45 2.87 -13.72
CA ALA A 302 6.94 2.74 -12.35
C ALA A 302 8.45 2.94 -12.31
N LEU A 303 8.93 3.84 -11.46
CA LEU A 303 10.34 4.12 -11.23
C LEU A 303 10.69 3.79 -9.78
N VAL A 304 11.62 2.84 -9.57
CA VAL A 304 12.00 2.39 -8.23
C VAL A 304 13.52 2.48 -8.08
N PRO A 305 14.02 3.61 -7.50
CA PRO A 305 15.42 3.73 -7.11
C PRO A 305 15.69 2.85 -5.88
N ALA A 306 16.40 1.75 -6.06
CA ALA A 306 16.69 0.75 -5.03
C ALA A 306 18.16 0.77 -4.61
N THR A 307 18.42 0.86 -3.29
CA THR A 307 19.77 0.94 -2.73
C THR A 307 19.79 0.54 -1.26
N GLU A 308 21.00 0.45 -0.67
CA GLU A 308 21.23 0.45 0.77
C GLU A 308 21.95 1.75 1.18
N ASN A 309 21.69 2.25 2.39
CA ASN A 309 22.41 3.38 2.96
C ASN A 309 23.27 2.90 4.14
N LEU A 310 24.55 2.63 3.88
CA LEU A 310 25.48 2.03 4.84
C LEU A 310 26.73 2.89 5.04
N PRO A 311 27.35 2.90 6.24
CA PRO A 311 28.68 3.46 6.44
C PRO A 311 29.72 2.57 5.75
N GLY A 312 30.80 3.16 5.28
CA GLY A 312 31.89 2.42 4.63
C GLY A 312 33.03 3.35 4.23
N GLY A 313 34.10 2.76 3.68
CA GLY A 313 35.30 3.51 3.24
C GLY A 313 35.00 4.51 2.13
N ASP A 314 34.04 4.17 1.27
CA ASP A 314 33.60 5.00 0.13
C ASP A 314 32.33 5.80 0.42
N ALA A 315 31.77 5.73 1.64
CA ALA A 315 30.54 6.41 1.96
C ALA A 315 30.63 7.93 1.74
N TYR A 316 29.55 8.51 1.23
CA TYR A 316 29.41 9.97 1.21
C TYR A 316 29.23 10.50 2.65
N LYS A 317 29.51 11.77 2.84
CA LYS A 317 29.61 12.34 4.20
C LYS A 317 29.05 13.74 4.26
N PRO A 318 28.66 14.22 5.45
CA PRO A 318 28.29 15.62 5.64
C PRO A 318 29.40 16.56 5.13
N GLY A 319 28.98 17.60 4.42
CA GLY A 319 29.85 18.56 3.74
C GLY A 319 30.17 18.24 2.27
N ASP A 320 29.81 17.03 1.79
CA ASP A 320 29.92 16.73 0.34
C ASP A 320 28.89 17.54 -0.45
N VAL A 321 29.21 17.87 -1.70
CA VAL A 321 28.29 18.50 -2.64
C VAL A 321 28.07 17.58 -3.83
N LEU A 322 26.81 17.29 -4.12
CA LEU A 322 26.40 16.43 -5.23
C LEU A 322 25.81 17.28 -6.36
N ARG A 323 26.15 16.96 -7.59
CA ARG A 323 25.45 17.46 -8.78
C ARG A 323 24.44 16.42 -9.22
N MET A 324 23.16 16.67 -8.94
CA MET A 324 22.06 15.75 -9.21
C MET A 324 21.79 15.60 -10.72
N HIS A 325 21.01 14.59 -11.09
CA HIS A 325 20.60 14.33 -12.49
C HIS A 325 19.97 15.58 -13.15
N SER A 326 19.26 16.41 -12.43
CA SER A 326 18.68 17.68 -12.91
C SER A 326 19.72 18.75 -13.24
N GLY A 327 20.98 18.57 -12.82
CA GLY A 327 22.02 19.58 -12.87
C GLY A 327 22.10 20.48 -11.63
N LYS A 328 21.08 20.53 -10.78
CA LYS A 328 21.12 21.24 -9.49
C LYS A 328 22.17 20.62 -8.57
N THR A 329 22.79 21.46 -7.72
CA THR A 329 23.76 21.02 -6.72
C THR A 329 23.12 20.95 -5.34
N VAL A 330 23.52 19.92 -4.56
CA VAL A 330 22.97 19.65 -3.23
C VAL A 330 24.10 19.46 -2.22
N GLU A 331 24.14 20.30 -1.20
CA GLU A 331 25.00 20.17 -0.04
C GLU A 331 24.43 19.10 0.92
N ILE A 332 25.26 18.15 1.31
CA ILE A 332 24.91 17.10 2.24
C ILE A 332 25.11 17.59 3.67
N VAL A 333 24.01 17.82 4.38
CA VAL A 333 24.02 18.16 5.81
C VAL A 333 24.01 16.90 6.66
N THR A 334 23.27 15.88 6.23
CA THR A 334 23.19 14.57 6.89
C THR A 334 23.02 13.46 5.88
N THR A 335 23.69 12.34 6.10
CA THR A 335 23.56 11.16 5.25
C THR A 335 22.32 10.32 5.57
N ASP A 336 21.57 10.64 6.65
CA ASP A 336 20.28 10.06 7.04
C ASP A 336 19.09 10.76 6.35
N ALA A 337 19.38 11.57 5.34
CA ALA A 337 18.39 12.18 4.43
C ALA A 337 18.64 11.74 2.98
N GLU A 338 18.91 10.48 2.79
CA GLU A 338 19.27 9.78 1.57
C GLU A 338 18.08 9.57 0.63
N GLY A 339 16.90 9.28 1.20
CA GLY A 339 15.68 8.97 0.45
C GLY A 339 15.31 10.08 -0.51
N ARG A 340 15.40 11.34 -0.09
CA ARG A 340 15.11 12.48 -0.97
C ARG A 340 16.14 12.67 -2.08
N LEU A 341 17.37 12.21 -1.91
CA LEU A 341 18.41 12.26 -2.94
C LEU A 341 18.09 11.28 -4.08
N ILE A 342 17.75 10.05 -3.74
CA ILE A 342 17.39 9.04 -4.75
C ILE A 342 16.07 9.37 -5.44
N LEU A 343 15.11 9.96 -4.71
CA LEU A 343 13.85 10.44 -5.28
C LEU A 343 14.05 11.63 -6.21
N ALA A 344 14.94 12.58 -5.88
CA ALA A 344 15.26 13.73 -6.73
C ALA A 344 15.78 13.30 -8.11
N ASP A 345 16.63 12.27 -8.16
CA ASP A 345 17.07 11.70 -9.42
C ASP A 345 15.91 11.06 -10.18
N ALA A 346 15.07 10.26 -9.51
CA ALA A 346 13.92 9.61 -10.14
C ALA A 346 12.89 10.63 -10.65
N LEU A 347 12.60 11.69 -9.89
CA LEU A 347 11.73 12.79 -10.31
C LEU A 347 12.31 13.51 -11.55
N SER A 348 13.59 13.82 -11.52
CA SER A 348 14.25 14.43 -12.69
C SER A 348 14.27 13.49 -13.91
N TYR A 349 14.45 12.18 -13.70
CA TYR A 349 14.39 11.17 -14.75
C TYR A 349 13.01 11.03 -15.37
N ALA A 350 11.94 11.18 -14.56
CA ALA A 350 10.55 11.07 -14.99
C ALA A 350 10.16 12.06 -16.10
N ARG A 351 10.84 13.21 -16.22
CA ARG A 351 10.58 14.23 -17.26
C ARG A 351 10.61 13.68 -18.67
N ARG A 352 11.45 12.67 -18.94
CA ARG A 352 11.59 12.06 -20.28
C ARG A 352 10.32 11.41 -20.81
N TYR A 353 9.37 11.10 -19.89
CA TYR A 353 8.09 10.51 -20.23
C TYR A 353 6.99 11.52 -20.49
N GLU A 354 7.26 12.82 -20.30
CA GLU A 354 6.24 13.89 -20.42
C GLU A 354 4.96 13.51 -19.67
N PRO A 355 5.03 13.24 -18.34
CA PRO A 355 3.97 12.59 -17.60
C PRO A 355 2.74 13.49 -17.44
N ALA A 356 1.53 12.91 -17.53
CA ALA A 356 0.28 13.58 -17.19
C ALA A 356 0.20 13.88 -15.68
N ALA A 357 0.79 13.02 -14.86
CA ALA A 357 0.93 13.19 -13.42
C ALA A 357 2.04 12.29 -12.87
N VAL A 358 2.69 12.72 -11.80
CA VAL A 358 3.66 11.91 -11.05
C VAL A 358 3.21 11.81 -9.60
N VAL A 359 3.16 10.58 -9.08
CA VAL A 359 2.94 10.33 -7.64
C VAL A 359 4.14 9.57 -7.09
N ASP A 360 4.85 10.16 -6.14
CA ASP A 360 5.89 9.45 -5.41
C ASP A 360 5.47 9.08 -4.00
N CYS A 361 5.99 7.96 -3.50
CA CYS A 361 5.76 7.53 -2.13
C CYS A 361 7.05 7.05 -1.47
N ALA A 362 7.23 7.45 -0.21
CA ALA A 362 8.43 7.15 0.54
C ALA A 362 8.19 7.13 2.05
N THR A 363 8.86 6.25 2.75
CA THR A 363 9.12 6.33 4.19
C THR A 363 10.17 7.42 4.40
N LEU A 364 9.72 8.71 4.29
CA LEU A 364 10.68 9.79 4.11
C LEU A 364 11.09 10.44 5.41
N THR A 365 10.13 10.72 6.32
CA THR A 365 10.45 11.51 7.50
C THR A 365 9.82 10.99 8.79
N GLY A 366 10.62 10.86 9.84
CA GLY A 366 10.09 10.65 11.18
C GLY A 366 9.21 11.83 11.64
N ALA A 367 9.41 13.03 11.07
CA ALA A 367 8.58 14.20 11.37
C ALA A 367 7.13 14.03 10.92
N CYS A 368 6.87 13.41 9.77
CA CYS A 368 5.54 13.08 9.31
C CYS A 368 4.86 12.06 10.25
N HIS A 369 5.59 11.02 10.66
CA HIS A 369 5.07 10.05 11.63
C HIS A 369 4.73 10.70 12.98
N VAL A 370 5.55 11.63 13.47
CA VAL A 370 5.25 12.38 14.70
C VAL A 370 4.00 13.25 14.56
N ALA A 371 3.79 13.85 13.37
CA ALA A 371 2.66 14.76 13.14
C ALA A 371 1.32 14.03 12.93
N LEU A 372 1.31 12.94 12.14
CA LEU A 372 0.08 12.26 11.69
C LEU A 372 -0.12 10.89 12.33
N GLY A 373 0.86 10.36 13.05
CA GLY A 373 0.83 9.02 13.63
C GLY A 373 0.76 7.91 12.57
N ASP A 374 0.12 6.80 12.94
CA ASP A 374 0.00 5.60 12.10
C ASP A 374 -1.28 5.60 11.23
N HIS A 375 -1.99 6.75 11.13
CA HIS A 375 -3.36 6.77 10.62
C HIS A 375 -3.55 7.45 9.27
N ALA A 376 -2.59 8.26 8.85
CA ALA A 376 -2.60 8.93 7.56
C ALA A 376 -1.17 9.17 7.07
N ALA A 377 -0.96 9.07 5.75
CA ALA A 377 0.24 9.54 5.09
C ALA A 377 0.21 11.07 4.95
N GLY A 378 1.37 11.71 4.96
CA GLY A 378 1.46 13.13 4.59
C GLY A 378 1.38 13.27 3.06
N LEU A 379 0.49 14.12 2.58
CA LEU A 379 0.31 14.39 1.15
C LEU A 379 0.76 15.81 0.85
N MET A 380 1.69 15.97 -0.07
CA MET A 380 2.21 17.26 -0.52
C MET A 380 2.27 17.27 -2.05
N GLY A 381 2.25 18.43 -2.68
CA GLY A 381 2.33 18.50 -4.13
C GLY A 381 2.38 19.94 -4.65
N ASN A 382 2.47 20.06 -5.98
CA ASN A 382 2.47 21.34 -6.67
C ASN A 382 1.21 21.58 -7.53
N ASP A 383 0.23 20.64 -7.48
CA ASP A 383 -1.00 20.67 -8.24
C ASP A 383 -2.18 20.30 -7.32
N GLU A 384 -3.13 21.22 -7.12
CA GLU A 384 -4.24 21.06 -6.19
C GLU A 384 -5.25 19.97 -6.64
N ASP A 385 -5.48 19.85 -7.94
CA ASP A 385 -6.39 18.85 -8.49
C ASP A 385 -5.81 17.44 -8.29
N LEU A 386 -4.53 17.25 -8.53
CA LEU A 386 -3.84 15.99 -8.28
C LEU A 386 -3.85 15.64 -6.80
N ILE A 387 -3.63 16.61 -5.90
CA ILE A 387 -3.73 16.40 -4.45
C ILE A 387 -5.13 15.91 -4.07
N ALA A 388 -6.18 16.53 -4.62
CA ALA A 388 -7.56 16.15 -4.34
C ALA A 388 -7.90 14.73 -4.86
N GLU A 389 -7.41 14.36 -6.07
CA GLU A 389 -7.54 13.02 -6.63
C GLU A 389 -6.88 11.96 -5.73
N VAL A 390 -5.62 12.20 -5.32
CA VAL A 390 -4.87 11.28 -4.45
C VAL A 390 -5.52 11.15 -3.07
N GLN A 391 -6.02 12.25 -2.50
CA GLN A 391 -6.75 12.23 -1.23
C GLN A 391 -8.04 11.41 -1.34
N THR A 392 -8.81 11.59 -2.41
CA THR A 392 -10.05 10.84 -2.69
C THR A 392 -9.76 9.34 -2.81
N ALA A 393 -8.69 8.98 -3.53
CA ALA A 393 -8.23 7.59 -3.65
C ALA A 393 -7.84 7.01 -2.27
N GLY A 394 -7.23 7.82 -1.42
CA GLY A 394 -6.89 7.44 -0.04
C GLY A 394 -8.12 7.10 0.81
N GLU A 395 -9.18 7.90 0.71
CA GLU A 395 -10.44 7.62 1.43
C GLU A 395 -11.12 6.36 0.88
N ALA A 396 -11.17 6.17 -0.44
CA ALA A 396 -11.79 5.01 -1.07
C ALA A 396 -11.05 3.70 -0.71
N SER A 397 -9.72 3.72 -0.70
CA SER A 397 -8.89 2.56 -0.34
C SER A 397 -8.83 2.28 1.17
N GLY A 398 -9.16 3.28 2.02
CA GLY A 398 -8.92 3.24 3.47
C GLY A 398 -7.44 3.42 3.84
N GLU A 399 -6.59 3.83 2.91
CA GLU A 399 -5.18 4.23 3.11
C GLU A 399 -5.09 5.76 3.05
N ARG A 400 -5.54 6.41 4.12
CA ARG A 400 -5.73 7.86 4.16
C ARG A 400 -4.46 8.64 3.88
N ALA A 401 -4.60 9.71 3.12
CA ALA A 401 -3.59 10.73 2.91
C ALA A 401 -4.14 12.09 3.35
N TRP A 402 -3.31 12.90 4.01
CA TRP A 402 -3.73 14.20 4.52
C TRP A 402 -2.84 15.32 3.98
N PRO A 403 -3.43 16.33 3.31
CA PRO A 403 -2.67 17.43 2.72
C PRO A 403 -1.87 18.21 3.76
N LEU A 404 -0.61 18.46 3.45
CA LEU A 404 0.32 19.29 4.20
C LEU A 404 0.82 20.44 3.31
N PRO A 405 1.00 21.66 3.85
CA PRO A 405 1.36 22.84 3.05
C PRO A 405 2.81 22.80 2.55
N LEU A 406 3.06 23.35 1.35
CA LEU A 406 4.39 23.63 0.83
C LEU A 406 4.55 25.13 0.56
N PHE A 407 4.72 25.93 1.63
CA PHE A 407 4.95 27.37 1.55
C PHE A 407 6.39 27.66 1.11
N ASP A 408 6.60 28.79 0.46
CA ASP A 408 7.93 29.23 -0.04
C ASP A 408 8.98 29.33 1.07
N GLU A 409 8.56 29.62 2.30
CA GLU A 409 9.43 29.64 3.47
C GLU A 409 10.14 28.31 3.75
N TYR A 410 9.53 27.19 3.39
CA TYR A 410 10.19 25.87 3.51
C TYR A 410 11.26 25.67 2.44
N THR A 411 11.09 26.24 1.26
CA THR A 411 12.12 26.29 0.22
C THR A 411 13.30 27.17 0.65
N GLU A 412 13.03 28.31 1.27
CA GLU A 412 14.09 29.15 1.84
C GLU A 412 14.95 28.42 2.90
N GLN A 413 14.33 27.54 3.73
CA GLN A 413 15.06 26.77 4.73
C GLN A 413 16.05 25.75 4.16
N ILE A 414 15.85 25.33 2.92
CA ILE A 414 16.71 24.35 2.24
C ILE A 414 17.65 24.96 1.23
N LYS A 415 17.73 26.29 1.11
CA LYS A 415 18.77 26.94 0.30
C LYS A 415 20.16 26.61 0.85
N GLY A 416 21.06 26.21 -0.05
CA GLY A 416 22.43 25.87 0.28
C GLY A 416 23.29 27.10 0.55
N ASP A 417 24.34 26.93 1.35
CA ASP A 417 25.34 27.97 1.56
C ASP A 417 26.46 27.89 0.53
N VAL A 418 26.74 26.66 0.04
CA VAL A 418 27.80 26.38 -0.95
C VAL A 418 27.28 25.63 -2.20
N ALA A 419 26.00 25.25 -2.20
CA ALA A 419 25.31 24.61 -3.29
C ALA A 419 23.94 25.27 -3.49
N ASP A 420 23.17 24.87 -4.51
CA ASP A 420 21.82 25.42 -4.73
C ASP A 420 20.88 25.07 -3.58
N LEU A 421 20.97 23.84 -3.06
CA LEU A 421 20.10 23.30 -2.03
C LEU A 421 20.91 22.59 -0.93
N LYS A 422 20.29 22.43 0.25
CA LYS A 422 20.71 21.50 1.32
C LYS A 422 19.78 20.31 1.35
N ASN A 423 20.30 19.11 1.62
CA ASN A 423 19.45 17.92 1.78
C ASN A 423 18.66 17.87 3.09
N SER A 424 18.82 18.85 4.00
CA SER A 424 18.06 18.93 5.25
C SER A 424 17.82 20.39 5.65
N GLY A 425 16.56 20.71 6.00
CA GLY A 425 16.17 22.00 6.56
C GLY A 425 16.23 22.04 8.11
N GLY A 426 16.79 21.00 8.74
CA GLY A 426 16.87 20.87 10.18
C GLY A 426 15.66 20.15 10.82
N ARG A 427 15.53 20.30 12.16
CA ARG A 427 14.57 19.54 12.96
C ARG A 427 13.12 19.97 12.75
N TYR A 428 12.88 21.28 12.59
CA TYR A 428 11.51 21.82 12.55
C TYR A 428 10.96 21.80 11.13
N GLY A 429 9.69 21.39 11.00
CA GLY A 429 9.06 21.28 9.69
C GLY A 429 9.68 20.20 8.78
N GLY A 430 10.32 19.17 9.35
CA GLY A 430 11.12 18.21 8.60
C GLY A 430 10.40 17.51 7.44
N ALA A 431 9.09 17.22 7.58
CA ALA A 431 8.29 16.70 6.49
C ALA A 431 8.10 17.74 5.37
N LEU A 432 7.84 18.97 5.73
CA LEU A 432 7.56 20.09 4.80
C LEU A 432 8.82 20.49 4.04
N THR A 433 9.96 20.56 4.72
CA THR A 433 11.26 20.86 4.08
C THR A 433 11.72 19.68 3.18
N ALA A 434 11.34 18.45 3.51
CA ALA A 434 11.59 17.30 2.62
C ALA A 434 10.71 17.37 1.36
N GLY A 435 9.41 17.68 1.51
CA GLY A 435 8.52 17.93 0.38
C GLY A 435 8.96 19.11 -0.49
N ALA A 436 9.38 20.23 0.13
CA ALA A 436 9.92 21.38 -0.57
C ALA A 436 11.19 21.02 -1.37
N PHE A 437 12.06 20.19 -0.80
CA PHE A 437 13.23 19.68 -1.51
C PHE A 437 12.83 18.88 -2.77
N LEU A 438 11.86 17.95 -2.66
CA LEU A 438 11.41 17.14 -3.80
C LEU A 438 10.74 18.01 -4.88
N LYS A 439 9.95 19.00 -4.49
CA LYS A 439 9.30 19.97 -5.40
C LYS A 439 10.29 20.64 -6.35
N GLU A 440 11.53 20.88 -5.93
CA GLU A 440 12.58 21.49 -6.73
C GLU A 440 13.01 20.63 -7.94
N PHE A 441 12.61 19.34 -7.98
CA PHE A 441 12.93 18.39 -9.06
C PHE A 441 11.71 17.99 -9.88
N ALA A 442 10.51 18.53 -9.59
CA ALA A 442 9.25 18.23 -10.27
C ALA A 442 8.66 19.49 -10.92
N ASP A 443 8.75 19.58 -12.27
CA ASP A 443 8.22 20.68 -13.10
C ASP A 443 6.97 20.29 -13.91
N TYR A 444 6.28 19.26 -13.46
CA TYR A 444 5.04 18.66 -13.97
C TYR A 444 4.06 18.48 -12.79
N PRO A 445 2.76 18.13 -13.02
CA PRO A 445 1.83 17.82 -11.93
C PRO A 445 2.39 16.70 -11.05
N TRP A 446 2.63 16.99 -9.76
CA TRP A 446 3.32 16.10 -8.84
C TRP A 446 2.65 16.08 -7.47
N ALA A 447 2.58 14.87 -6.89
CA ALA A 447 2.18 14.63 -5.52
C ALA A 447 3.15 13.66 -4.83
N HIS A 448 3.48 13.96 -3.57
CA HIS A 448 4.31 13.13 -2.69
C HIS A 448 3.49 12.58 -1.52
N LEU A 449 3.66 11.29 -1.27
CA LEU A 449 3.11 10.58 -0.12
C LEU A 449 4.23 10.22 0.86
N ASP A 450 4.33 10.93 1.99
CA ASP A 450 5.20 10.52 3.10
C ASP A 450 4.50 9.46 3.94
N ILE A 451 4.89 8.21 3.74
CA ILE A 451 4.30 7.03 4.36
C ILE A 451 5.06 6.51 5.59
N ALA A 452 5.97 7.31 6.15
CA ALA A 452 6.81 6.88 7.28
C ALA A 452 5.98 6.36 8.48
N GLY A 453 4.79 6.93 8.72
CA GLY A 453 3.89 6.49 9.79
C GLY A 453 3.00 5.30 9.40
N THR A 454 2.63 5.18 8.13
CA THR A 454 1.61 4.20 7.68
C THR A 454 2.19 2.90 7.12
N ALA A 455 3.47 2.88 6.72
CA ALA A 455 4.11 1.76 6.04
C ALA A 455 4.32 0.54 6.94
N TYR A 456 4.52 0.73 8.25
CA TYR A 456 4.85 -0.33 9.19
C TYR A 456 4.10 -0.18 10.51
N GLY A 457 3.40 -1.24 10.95
CA GLY A 457 2.61 -1.26 12.16
C GLY A 457 3.21 -2.16 13.26
N LYS A 458 3.39 -1.62 14.48
CA LYS A 458 3.80 -2.41 15.66
C LYS A 458 2.68 -3.30 16.19
N LYS A 459 1.43 -2.97 15.87
CA LYS A 459 0.23 -3.72 16.26
C LYS A 459 -0.58 -4.05 15.00
N GLY A 460 -1.16 -5.24 14.97
CA GLY A 460 -2.08 -5.62 13.89
C GLY A 460 -3.46 -4.97 14.04
N SER A 461 -4.18 -4.84 12.94
CA SER A 461 -5.60 -4.46 12.86
C SER A 461 -6.46 -5.60 12.28
N ALA A 462 -7.67 -5.29 11.86
CA ALA A 462 -8.58 -6.29 11.26
C ALA A 462 -7.96 -7.00 10.04
N TYR A 463 -7.28 -6.26 9.17
CA TYR A 463 -6.68 -6.80 7.94
C TYR A 463 -5.24 -6.30 7.68
N THR A 464 -4.68 -5.51 8.58
CA THR A 464 -3.27 -5.11 8.53
C THR A 464 -2.53 -5.89 9.62
N PRO A 465 -1.54 -6.74 9.31
CA PRO A 465 -0.80 -7.48 10.32
C PRO A 465 0.18 -6.54 11.06
N LYS A 466 0.83 -7.06 12.12
CA LYS A 466 2.07 -6.47 12.61
C LYS A 466 3.13 -6.60 11.50
N GLY A 467 3.91 -5.55 11.28
CA GLY A 467 4.90 -5.48 10.21
C GLY A 467 4.45 -4.55 9.08
N ALA A 468 4.87 -4.84 7.87
CA ALA A 468 4.54 -4.06 6.69
C ALA A 468 3.02 -4.01 6.43
N SER A 469 2.49 -2.82 6.27
CA SER A 469 1.06 -2.59 5.98
C SER A 469 0.70 -2.85 4.52
N GLY A 470 1.67 -2.64 3.62
CA GLY A 470 1.51 -2.59 2.17
C GLY A 470 0.96 -1.26 1.65
N ALA A 471 0.74 -0.27 2.53
CA ALA A 471 0.34 1.07 2.11
C ALA A 471 1.53 1.79 1.41
N PRO A 472 1.24 2.62 0.38
CA PRO A 472 -0.07 3.01 -0.13
C PRO A 472 -0.51 2.25 -1.40
N ALA A 473 -0.20 0.95 -1.54
CA ALA A 473 -0.45 0.20 -2.78
C ALA A 473 -1.91 0.28 -3.26
N ARG A 474 -2.90 0.16 -2.36
CA ARG A 474 -4.32 0.27 -2.73
C ARG A 474 -4.72 1.70 -3.08
N LEU A 475 -4.18 2.69 -2.38
CA LEU A 475 -4.39 4.09 -2.73
C LEU A 475 -3.91 4.35 -4.16
N LEU A 476 -2.71 3.88 -4.52
CA LEU A 476 -2.18 4.04 -5.88
C LEU A 476 -3.05 3.33 -6.91
N VAL A 477 -3.56 2.12 -6.61
CA VAL A 477 -4.49 1.41 -7.50
C VAL A 477 -5.81 2.17 -7.65
N GLU A 478 -6.39 2.72 -6.57
CA GLU A 478 -7.62 3.54 -6.63
C GLU A 478 -7.42 4.80 -7.47
N PHE A 479 -6.29 5.47 -7.28
CA PHE A 479 -5.93 6.64 -8.07
C PHE A 479 -5.87 6.32 -9.57
N LEU A 480 -5.23 5.20 -9.93
CA LEU A 480 -5.13 4.78 -11.33
C LEU A 480 -6.48 4.31 -11.90
N LEU A 481 -7.33 3.63 -11.09
CA LEU A 481 -8.69 3.27 -11.50
C LEU A 481 -9.55 4.50 -11.79
N GLY A 482 -9.40 5.57 -11.00
CA GLY A 482 -10.10 6.83 -11.23
C GLY A 482 -9.68 7.53 -12.52
N ARG A 483 -8.46 7.31 -13.00
CA ARG A 483 -7.95 7.88 -14.26
C ARG A 483 -8.18 6.99 -15.49
N ALA A 484 -8.51 5.71 -15.29
CA ALA A 484 -8.86 4.77 -16.35
C ALA A 484 -10.37 4.79 -16.69
N ALA A 485 -11.21 5.45 -15.87
CA ALA A 485 -12.66 5.55 -16.04
C ALA A 485 -13.06 6.71 -17.03
#